data_e82964cf9cb93183d813b40ecbeb5c89
#
_entry.id   e82964cf9cb93183d813b40ecbeb5c89
#
_cell.length_a   1.000
_cell.length_b   1.000
_cell.length_c   1.000
_cell.angle_alpha   90.00
_cell.angle_beta   90.00
_cell.angle_gamma   90.00
#
_symmetry.space_group_name_H-M   'P 1'
#
loop_
_entity.id
_entity.type
_entity.pdbx_description
1 polymer ?
#
loop_
_entity_poly.entity_id
_entity_poly.type
_entity_poly.pdbx_seq_one_letter_code
_entity_poly.pdbx_strand_id
1 'polypeptide(L)'
;MNHIRTYHYYWHIFFFSLLVCMTEFTKAADRGVLERVIYLAKSKGTVYTLLGKVSEQSGFLFVYDSKVVDNDRTVKLGAGQRTIRQAVYEIIGRQDISLHIVENHILINQLQVQCPVVTTSKDTLAYFTLEGKLQDNQSGAPVP
;
A
#
# COMPACT_ATOMS: atom_id res chain seq x y z
N MET A 1 19.53 17.29 50.99
CA MET A 1 19.55 15.91 50.46
C MET A 1 18.41 15.62 49.48
N ASN A 2 17.80 16.66 48.85
CA ASN A 2 16.64 16.48 47.94
C ASN A 2 16.97 16.69 46.42
N HIS A 3 18.16 17.15 46.05
CA HIS A 3 18.53 17.43 44.67
C HIS A 3 18.75 16.17 43.82
N ILE A 4 19.20 15.08 44.39
CA ILE A 4 19.52 13.84 43.65
C ILE A 4 18.27 13.17 43.10
N ARG A 5 17.13 13.19 43.86
CA ARG A 5 15.84 12.57 43.42
C ARG A 5 15.23 13.30 42.23
N THR A 6 15.43 14.60 42.12
CA THR A 6 14.90 15.43 41.04
C THR A 6 15.62 15.15 39.70
N TYR A 7 16.92 14.92 39.74
CA TYR A 7 17.70 14.57 38.52
C TYR A 7 17.32 13.21 37.94
N HIS A 8 17.00 12.21 38.79
CA HIS A 8 16.53 10.90 38.32
C HIS A 8 15.18 11.00 37.59
N TYR A 9 14.28 11.85 38.07
CA TYR A 9 12.97 12.06 37.45
C TYR A 9 13.10 12.71 36.07
N TYR A 10 13.93 13.74 35.92
CA TYR A 10 14.20 14.38 34.62
C TYR A 10 14.95 13.47 33.67
N TRP A 11 15.82 12.60 34.18
CA TRP A 11 16.51 11.58 33.38
C TRP A 11 15.53 10.56 32.77
N HIS A 12 14.57 10.10 33.54
CA HIS A 12 13.55 9.17 33.03
C HIS A 12 12.62 9.83 32.02
N ILE A 13 12.23 11.09 32.22
CA ILE A 13 11.40 11.84 31.27
C ILE A 13 12.17 12.06 29.97
N PHE A 14 13.45 12.43 30.05
CA PHE A 14 14.31 12.61 28.89
C PHE A 14 14.49 11.31 28.11
N PHE A 15 14.72 10.20 28.80
CA PHE A 15 14.89 8.87 28.19
C PHE A 15 13.59 8.39 27.57
N PHE A 16 12.45 8.63 28.21
CA PHE A 16 11.13 8.29 27.67
C PHE A 16 10.76 9.14 26.47
N SER A 17 11.08 10.43 26.47
CA SER A 17 10.92 11.31 25.32
C SER A 17 11.78 10.90 24.13
N LEU A 18 13.02 10.46 24.38
CA LEU A 18 13.91 9.96 23.34
C LEU A 18 13.40 8.66 22.72
N LEU A 19 12.78 7.77 23.53
CA LEU A 19 12.21 6.51 23.08
C LEU A 19 10.99 6.71 22.18
N VAL A 20 10.13 7.68 22.49
CA VAL A 20 8.93 8.02 21.69
C VAL A 20 9.33 8.61 20.32
N CYS A 21 10.46 9.31 20.23
CA CYS A 21 10.91 9.91 18.96
C CYS A 21 11.42 8.87 17.93
N MET A 22 11.67 7.61 18.33
CA MET A 22 12.20 6.56 17.45
C MET A 22 11.14 5.84 16.62
N THR A 23 9.84 6.06 16.87
CA THR A 23 8.77 5.29 16.22
C THR A 23 8.34 5.80 14.83
N GLU A 24 8.81 6.99 14.43
CA GLU A 24 8.38 7.61 13.16
C GLU A 24 9.35 7.39 11.97
N PHE A 25 10.49 6.72 12.20
CA PHE A 25 11.55 6.62 11.18
C PHE A 25 11.25 5.65 10.03
N THR A 26 10.33 4.70 10.18
CA THR A 26 10.13 3.64 9.18
C THR A 26 9.41 4.10 7.91
N LYS A 27 8.50 5.08 8.00
CA LYS A 27 7.78 5.60 6.82
C LYS A 27 8.61 6.57 5.96
N ALA A 28 9.63 7.18 6.53
CA ALA A 28 10.49 8.12 5.79
C ALA A 28 11.48 7.40 4.87
N ALA A 29 11.96 6.21 5.25
CA ALA A 29 12.89 5.40 4.46
C ALA A 29 12.27 4.94 3.14
N ASP A 30 11.01 4.50 3.14
CA ASP A 30 10.29 4.05 1.95
C ASP A 30 10.15 5.16 0.89
N ARG A 31 9.89 6.40 1.33
CA ARG A 31 9.79 7.54 0.43
C ARG A 31 11.12 7.86 -0.25
N GLY A 32 12.22 7.79 0.49
CA GLY A 32 13.55 8.09 -0.02
C GLY A 32 14.00 7.17 -1.15
N VAL A 33 13.69 5.89 -1.07
CA VAL A 33 14.06 4.92 -2.10
C VAL A 33 13.26 5.13 -3.38
N LEU A 34 11.94 5.30 -3.30
CA LEU A 34 11.08 5.51 -4.46
C LEU A 34 11.36 6.82 -5.19
N GLU A 35 11.94 7.80 -4.51
CA GLU A 35 12.34 9.10 -5.08
C GLU A 35 13.78 9.08 -5.63
N ARG A 36 14.50 7.95 -5.51
CA ARG A 36 15.82 7.80 -6.13
C ARG A 36 15.71 7.95 -7.65
N VAL A 37 16.55 8.81 -8.22
CA VAL A 37 16.59 9.07 -9.65
C VAL A 37 17.42 7.99 -10.35
N ILE A 38 16.87 7.41 -11.40
CA ILE A 38 17.52 6.46 -12.30
C ILE A 38 17.47 7.00 -13.73
N TYR A 39 18.41 6.57 -14.57
CA TYR A 39 18.42 6.91 -15.97
C TYR A 39 17.93 5.72 -16.81
N LEU A 40 16.83 5.90 -17.52
CA LEU A 40 16.33 4.89 -18.45
C LEU A 40 16.62 5.32 -19.89
N ALA A 41 17.28 4.45 -20.65
CA ALA A 41 17.46 4.64 -22.07
C ALA A 41 16.13 4.45 -22.82
N LYS A 42 15.99 5.11 -23.97
CA LYS A 42 14.82 4.89 -24.83
C LYS A 42 14.65 3.40 -25.12
N SER A 43 13.51 2.84 -24.77
CA SER A 43 13.25 1.42 -24.94
C SER A 43 11.77 1.15 -25.23
N LYS A 44 11.53 0.05 -25.94
CA LYS A 44 10.21 -0.50 -26.20
C LYS A 44 10.24 -1.97 -25.77
N GLY A 45 9.25 -2.39 -25.02
CA GLY A 45 9.17 -3.77 -24.56
C GLY A 45 7.90 -4.02 -23.78
N THR A 46 7.76 -5.23 -23.27
CA THR A 46 6.66 -5.58 -22.38
C THR A 46 6.84 -4.93 -21.00
N VAL A 47 5.76 -4.76 -20.26
CA VAL A 47 5.80 -4.24 -18.88
C VAL A 47 6.80 -5.04 -18.05
N TYR A 48 6.76 -6.38 -18.15
CA TYR A 48 7.71 -7.26 -17.46
C TYR A 48 9.17 -6.91 -17.79
N THR A 49 9.52 -6.80 -19.08
CA THR A 49 10.89 -6.48 -19.51
C THR A 49 11.35 -5.11 -19.03
N LEU A 50 10.45 -4.13 -19.06
CA LEU A 50 10.77 -2.76 -18.65
C LEU A 50 10.92 -2.63 -17.13
N LEU A 51 10.09 -3.31 -16.34
CA LEU A 51 10.27 -3.40 -14.88
C LEU A 51 11.58 -4.11 -14.54
N GLY A 52 11.98 -5.14 -15.30
CA GLY A 52 13.29 -5.77 -15.15
C GLY A 52 14.45 -4.78 -15.30
N LYS A 53 14.41 -3.89 -16.28
CA LYS A 53 15.43 -2.83 -16.46
C LYS A 53 15.46 -1.84 -15.29
N VAL A 54 14.30 -1.49 -14.74
CA VAL A 54 14.22 -0.64 -13.55
C VAL A 54 14.80 -1.38 -12.35
N SER A 55 14.51 -2.68 -12.21
CA SER A 55 15.07 -3.54 -11.18
C SER A 55 16.59 -3.59 -11.20
N GLU A 56 17.19 -3.81 -12.39
CA GLU A 56 18.65 -3.82 -12.56
C GLU A 56 19.32 -2.51 -12.14
N GLN A 57 18.70 -1.38 -12.43
CA GLN A 57 19.26 -0.07 -12.10
C GLN A 57 19.00 0.37 -10.67
N SER A 58 17.88 0.00 -10.12
CA SER A 58 17.48 0.38 -8.75
C SER A 58 18.04 -0.54 -7.69
N GLY A 59 18.32 -1.81 -8.05
CA GLY A 59 18.68 -2.87 -7.13
C GLY A 59 17.50 -3.47 -6.37
N PHE A 60 16.26 -3.11 -6.71
CA PHE A 60 15.03 -3.61 -6.07
C PHE A 60 14.28 -4.56 -6.99
N LEU A 61 13.71 -5.62 -6.43
CA LEU A 61 12.85 -6.55 -7.13
C LEU A 61 11.39 -6.11 -7.05
N PHE A 62 10.63 -6.28 -8.14
CA PHE A 62 9.21 -5.95 -8.16
C PHE A 62 8.37 -7.20 -7.89
N VAL A 63 7.43 -7.08 -6.97
CA VAL A 63 6.45 -8.13 -6.62
C VAL A 63 5.04 -7.58 -6.83
N TYR A 64 4.26 -8.25 -7.65
CA TYR A 64 2.90 -7.83 -7.99
C TYR A 64 2.02 -9.01 -8.43
N ASP A 65 0.71 -8.82 -8.35
CA ASP A 65 -0.26 -9.76 -8.92
C ASP A 65 -0.49 -9.45 -10.40
N SER A 66 -0.52 -10.48 -11.25
CA SER A 66 -0.84 -10.36 -12.68
C SER A 66 -2.22 -9.79 -12.97
N LYS A 67 -3.12 -9.82 -12.00
CA LYS A 67 -4.42 -9.12 -12.07
C LYS A 67 -4.29 -7.60 -11.96
N VAL A 68 -3.24 -7.13 -11.32
CA VAL A 68 -2.96 -5.70 -11.11
C VAL A 68 -2.12 -5.15 -12.26
N VAL A 69 -1.15 -5.93 -12.73
CA VAL A 69 -0.18 -5.52 -13.75
C VAL A 69 -0.26 -6.45 -14.94
N ASP A 70 -0.62 -5.91 -16.11
CA ASP A 70 -0.60 -6.63 -17.37
C ASP A 70 0.84 -6.75 -17.90
N ASN A 71 1.44 -7.91 -17.70
CA ASN A 71 2.84 -8.20 -18.02
C ASN A 71 3.15 -8.12 -19.52
N ASP A 72 2.20 -8.49 -20.37
CA ASP A 72 2.40 -8.65 -21.82
C ASP A 72 2.15 -7.35 -22.59
N ARG A 73 1.55 -6.37 -21.94
CA ARG A 73 1.30 -5.06 -22.54
C ARG A 73 2.61 -4.41 -22.96
N THR A 74 2.69 -4.02 -24.24
CA THR A 74 3.87 -3.33 -24.79
C THR A 74 3.80 -1.83 -24.49
N VAL A 75 4.90 -1.30 -23.93
CA VAL A 75 5.07 0.11 -23.58
C VAL A 75 6.30 0.68 -24.27
N LYS A 76 6.26 1.96 -24.61
CA LYS A 76 7.41 2.71 -25.13
C LYS A 76 7.83 3.71 -24.07
N LEU A 77 9.10 3.65 -23.64
CA LEU A 77 9.71 4.61 -22.74
C LEU A 77 10.61 5.56 -23.50
N GLY A 78 10.50 6.85 -23.23
CA GLY A 78 11.47 7.85 -23.64
C GLY A 78 12.78 7.72 -22.86
N ALA A 79 13.90 8.16 -23.43
CA ALA A 79 15.14 8.30 -22.66
C ALA A 79 15.02 9.46 -21.68
N GLY A 80 15.54 9.28 -20.47
CA GLY A 80 15.57 10.36 -19.48
C GLY A 80 15.79 9.89 -18.04
N GLN A 81 16.06 10.88 -17.21
CA GLN A 81 16.13 10.70 -15.77
C GLN A 81 14.72 10.78 -15.19
N ARG A 82 14.39 9.87 -14.29
CA ARG A 82 13.11 9.84 -13.57
C ARG A 82 13.26 9.10 -12.26
N THR A 83 12.39 9.35 -11.32
CA THR A 83 12.39 8.59 -10.07
C THR A 83 11.89 7.15 -10.32
N ILE A 84 12.26 6.22 -9.43
CA ILE A 84 11.75 4.84 -9.49
C ILE A 84 10.21 4.86 -9.51
N ARG A 85 9.60 5.68 -8.67
CA ARG A 85 8.16 5.89 -8.65
C ARG A 85 7.59 6.27 -10.01
N GLN A 86 8.14 7.32 -10.62
CA GLN A 86 7.70 7.80 -11.93
C GLN A 86 7.87 6.74 -13.01
N ALA A 87 9.00 6.02 -13.01
CA ALA A 87 9.26 4.94 -13.95
C ALA A 87 8.21 3.85 -13.87
N VAL A 88 7.87 3.40 -12.64
CA VAL A 88 6.87 2.36 -12.41
C VAL A 88 5.49 2.81 -12.88
N TYR A 89 5.06 4.02 -12.53
CA TYR A 89 3.76 4.54 -12.97
C TYR A 89 3.67 4.70 -14.49
N GLU A 90 4.75 5.14 -15.16
CA GLU A 90 4.79 5.27 -16.61
C GLU A 90 4.75 3.90 -17.31
N ILE A 91 5.48 2.90 -16.78
CA ILE A 91 5.50 1.55 -17.32
C ILE A 91 4.13 0.88 -17.13
N ILE A 92 3.55 0.94 -15.93
CA ILE A 92 2.27 0.30 -15.64
C ILE A 92 1.10 1.07 -16.27
N GLY A 93 1.22 2.40 -16.39
CA GLY A 93 0.19 3.27 -17.00
C GLY A 93 -1.10 3.35 -16.20
N ARG A 94 -1.05 3.05 -14.89
CA ARG A 94 -2.18 3.12 -13.95
C ARG A 94 -1.83 4.02 -12.78
N GLN A 95 -2.82 4.76 -12.28
CA GLN A 95 -2.68 5.66 -11.13
C GLN A 95 -3.26 5.07 -9.84
N ASP A 96 -4.06 4.01 -9.98
CA ASP A 96 -4.75 3.32 -8.89
C ASP A 96 -3.91 2.20 -8.27
N ILE A 97 -2.60 2.41 -8.20
CA ILE A 97 -1.65 1.49 -7.57
C ILE A 97 -0.93 2.15 -6.40
N SER A 98 -0.53 1.34 -5.43
CA SER A 98 0.32 1.73 -4.31
C SER A 98 1.64 0.98 -4.38
N LEU A 99 2.72 1.66 -4.01
CA LEU A 99 4.07 1.10 -3.95
C LEU A 99 4.52 1.04 -2.50
N HIS A 100 4.86 -0.16 -2.03
CA HIS A 100 5.38 -0.40 -0.69
C HIS A 100 6.73 -1.08 -0.79
N ILE A 101 7.68 -0.67 0.05
CA ILE A 101 9.00 -1.29 0.11
C ILE A 101 9.02 -2.26 1.29
N VAL A 102 9.45 -3.48 1.02
CA VAL A 102 9.70 -4.50 2.03
C VAL A 102 11.08 -5.07 1.75
N GLU A 103 12.04 -4.72 2.58
CA GLU A 103 13.46 -5.10 2.42
C GLU A 103 14.02 -4.65 1.05
N ASN A 104 14.28 -5.59 0.15
CA ASN A 104 14.79 -5.36 -1.20
C ASN A 104 13.71 -5.52 -2.28
N HIS A 105 12.42 -5.49 -1.89
CA HIS A 105 11.29 -5.67 -2.79
C HIS A 105 10.40 -4.44 -2.82
N ILE A 106 9.92 -4.09 -4.00
CA ILE A 106 8.87 -3.10 -4.20
C ILE A 106 7.59 -3.86 -4.53
N LEU A 107 6.65 -3.84 -3.59
CA LEU A 107 5.33 -4.43 -3.75
C LEU A 107 4.41 -3.44 -4.47
N ILE A 108 3.79 -3.88 -5.55
CA ILE A 108 2.81 -3.12 -6.32
C ILE A 108 1.43 -3.71 -6.04
N ASN A 109 0.61 -2.97 -5.32
CA ASN A 109 -0.75 -3.36 -4.98
C ASN A 109 -1.74 -2.40 -5.64
N GLN A 110 -2.96 -2.87 -5.90
CA GLN A 110 -4.04 -1.99 -6.26
C GLN A 110 -4.45 -1.15 -5.05
N LEU A 111 -4.62 0.15 -5.25
CA LEU A 111 -5.24 1.00 -4.25
C LEU A 111 -6.68 0.52 -4.06
N GLN A 112 -6.94 -0.15 -2.95
CA GLN A 112 -8.29 -0.35 -2.51
C GLN A 112 -8.81 1.01 -2.03
N VAL A 113 -9.65 1.63 -2.83
CA VAL A 113 -10.48 2.73 -2.34
C VAL A 113 -11.41 2.09 -1.31
N GLN A 114 -10.96 2.04 -0.07
CA GLN A 114 -11.88 1.82 1.03
C GLN A 114 -12.81 3.04 0.99
N CYS A 115 -14.00 2.88 0.42
CA CYS A 115 -15.08 3.78 0.74
C CYS A 115 -15.09 3.83 2.28
N PRO A 116 -14.94 5.01 2.90
CA PRO A 116 -15.10 5.09 4.33
C PRO A 116 -16.49 4.52 4.62
N VAL A 117 -16.54 3.31 5.16
CA VAL A 117 -17.72 2.85 5.85
C VAL A 117 -17.84 3.84 6.98
N VAL A 118 -18.70 4.83 6.81
CA VAL A 118 -19.10 5.70 7.90
C VAL A 118 -19.77 4.76 8.89
N THR A 119 -18.96 4.23 9.79
CA THR A 119 -19.45 3.56 10.99
C THR A 119 -20.01 4.68 11.83
N THR A 120 -21.23 5.07 11.52
CA THR A 120 -22.05 5.83 12.45
C THR A 120 -22.31 4.85 13.59
N SER A 121 -21.46 4.87 14.59
CA SER A 121 -21.73 4.22 15.86
C SER A 121 -22.86 4.98 16.54
N LYS A 122 -24.06 4.78 16.04
CA LYS A 122 -25.25 4.96 16.81
C LYS A 122 -25.58 3.59 17.37
N ASP A 123 -25.48 3.42 18.66
CA ASP A 123 -26.01 2.28 19.43
C ASP A 123 -27.53 2.19 19.22
N THR A 124 -27.92 1.83 18.04
CA THR A 124 -29.28 1.43 17.73
C THR A 124 -29.17 0.03 17.22
N LEU A 125 -29.51 -0.95 18.05
CA LEU A 125 -29.71 -2.32 17.64
C LEU A 125 -30.70 -2.31 16.47
N ALA A 126 -30.17 -2.37 15.25
CA ALA A 126 -31.01 -2.54 14.06
C ALA A 126 -31.43 -4.02 14.03
N TYR A 127 -32.63 -4.29 14.44
CA TYR A 127 -33.25 -5.61 14.24
C TYR A 127 -33.70 -5.67 12.79
N PHE A 128 -33.21 -6.64 12.02
CA PHE A 128 -33.85 -6.97 10.74
C PHE A 128 -34.90 -8.02 11.02
N THR A 129 -36.10 -7.74 10.61
CA THR A 129 -37.13 -8.74 10.52
C THR A 129 -37.04 -9.36 9.13
N LEU A 130 -36.63 -10.62 9.05
CA LEU A 130 -36.69 -11.40 7.81
C LEU A 130 -38.09 -12.03 7.74
N GLU A 131 -38.94 -11.46 6.90
CA GLU A 131 -40.21 -12.09 6.54
C GLU A 131 -40.01 -12.92 5.28
N GLY A 132 -40.14 -14.23 5.40
CA GLY A 132 -40.07 -15.18 4.32
C GLY A 132 -41.37 -16.02 4.25
N LYS A 133 -41.93 -16.17 3.05
CA LYS A 133 -43.05 -17.08 2.83
C LYS A 133 -42.47 -18.40 2.34
N LEU A 134 -42.58 -19.43 3.15
CA LEU A 134 -42.25 -20.80 2.79
C LEU A 134 -43.41 -21.40 1.97
N GLN A 135 -43.12 -21.79 0.75
CA GLN A 135 -44.08 -22.52 -0.11
C GLN A 135 -43.47 -23.84 -0.53
N ASP A 136 -44.27 -24.87 -0.53
CA ASP A 136 -43.89 -26.17 -1.09
C ASP A 136 -43.74 -26.03 -2.61
N ASN A 137 -42.60 -26.47 -3.14
CA ASN A 137 -42.26 -26.37 -4.57
C ASN A 137 -43.11 -27.26 -5.48
N GLN A 138 -43.87 -28.23 -4.94
CA GLN A 138 -44.73 -29.12 -5.71
C GLN A 138 -46.22 -28.73 -5.67
N SER A 139 -46.70 -28.22 -4.53
CA SER A 139 -48.10 -27.90 -4.35
C SER A 139 -48.40 -26.39 -4.31
N GLY A 140 -47.38 -25.55 -4.16
CA GLY A 140 -47.55 -24.10 -3.99
C GLY A 140 -48.25 -23.69 -2.70
N ALA A 141 -48.54 -24.63 -1.82
CA ALA A 141 -49.23 -24.38 -0.56
C ALA A 141 -48.28 -23.84 0.50
N PRO A 142 -48.71 -22.93 1.40
CA PRO A 142 -47.91 -22.47 2.51
C PRO A 142 -47.63 -23.63 3.44
N VAL A 143 -46.36 -23.77 3.83
CA VAL A 143 -45.95 -24.76 4.83
C VAL A 143 -46.25 -24.21 6.22
N PRO A 144 -46.93 -24.96 7.11
CA PRO A 144 -47.28 -24.50 8.45
C PRO A 144 -46.05 -24.28 9.34
#